data_0cc5e22bc1b3e89990373778b71be98f
#
_entry.id   0cc5e22bc1b3e89990373778b71be98f
#
_cell.length_a   1.000
_cell.length_b   1.000
_cell.length_c   1.000
_cell.angle_alpha   90.00
_cell.angle_beta   90.00
_cell.angle_gamma   90.00
#
_symmetry.space_group_name_H-M   'P 1'
#
loop_
_entity.id
_entity.type
_entity.pdbx_description
1 polymer ?
#
loop_
_entity_poly.entity_id
_entity_poly.type
_entity_poly.pdbx_seq_one_letter_code
_entity_poly.pdbx_strand_id
1 'polypeptide(L)'
;MGGSSSKAREQEVIDQLLKSALCGGERPEWANEDSLRSTKALADSLKAAGVESSNLICAIDFTASNKTAGAESFGGLSMHTLGHPGGNPYESALSIIGKTLSPFDDDNLIPAFGFGDQTCLTHT
;
A
#
# COMPACT_ATOMS: atom_id res chain seq x y z
N MET A 1 13.55 17.54 -16.98
CA MET A 1 14.42 16.72 -16.14
C MET A 1 13.76 16.40 -14.79
N GLY A 2 12.62 15.74 -14.76
CA GLY A 2 11.85 15.43 -13.53
C GLY A 2 11.41 13.96 -13.37
N GLY A 3 11.74 13.07 -14.30
CA GLY A 3 11.22 11.71 -14.34
C GLY A 3 11.98 10.64 -13.51
N SER A 4 13.20 10.91 -13.11
CA SER A 4 14.05 9.93 -12.41
C SER A 4 13.78 9.85 -10.89
N SER A 5 13.41 10.97 -10.27
CA SER A 5 13.18 11.04 -8.81
C SER A 5 11.85 10.40 -8.37
N SER A 6 10.82 10.43 -9.21
CA SER A 6 9.52 9.84 -8.91
C SER A 6 9.56 8.31 -8.92
N LYS A 7 10.17 7.74 -9.96
CA LYS A 7 10.29 6.28 -10.09
C LYS A 7 11.17 5.64 -9.02
N ALA A 8 12.23 6.34 -8.58
CA ALA A 8 13.07 5.86 -7.49
C ALA A 8 12.31 5.82 -6.15
N ARG A 9 11.45 6.81 -5.88
CA ARG A 9 10.60 6.83 -4.69
C ARG A 9 9.51 5.75 -4.69
N GLU A 10 8.89 5.52 -5.84
CA GLU A 10 7.91 4.43 -6.00
C GLU A 10 8.56 3.07 -5.73
N GLN A 11 9.76 2.85 -6.25
CA GLN A 11 10.50 1.62 -6.02
C GLN A 11 10.91 1.45 -4.56
N GLU A 12 11.33 2.51 -3.90
CA GLU A 12 11.70 2.49 -2.48
C GLU A 12 10.51 2.16 -1.57
N VAL A 13 9.32 2.69 -1.89
CA VAL A 13 8.07 2.35 -1.18
C VAL A 13 7.69 0.88 -1.38
N ILE A 14 7.78 0.38 -2.60
CA ILE A 14 7.52 -1.04 -2.90
C ILE A 14 8.51 -1.94 -2.13
N ASP A 15 9.78 -1.57 -2.09
CA ASP A 15 10.81 -2.33 -1.35
C ASP A 15 10.58 -2.31 0.16
N GLN A 16 10.14 -1.20 0.73
CA GLN A 16 9.79 -1.11 2.15
C GLN A 16 8.54 -1.95 2.48
N LEU A 17 7.52 -1.91 1.63
CA LEU A 17 6.32 -2.73 1.78
C LEU A 17 6.64 -4.22 1.69
N LEU A 18 7.47 -4.63 0.73
CA LEU A 18 7.92 -6.01 0.59
C LEU A 18 8.77 -6.47 1.77
N LYS A 19 9.68 -5.63 2.29
CA LYS A 19 10.45 -5.92 3.50
C LYS A 19 9.56 -6.06 4.73
N SER A 20 8.55 -5.23 4.86
CA SER A 20 7.58 -5.26 5.96
C SER A 20 6.68 -6.52 5.90
N ALA A 21 6.26 -6.93 4.72
CA ALA A 21 5.41 -8.10 4.52
C ALA A 21 6.14 -9.44 4.69
N LEU A 22 7.46 -9.46 4.49
CA LEU A 22 8.27 -10.69 4.50
C LEU A 22 8.99 -10.95 5.82
N CYS A 23 8.50 -10.49 6.95
CA CYS A 23 8.99 -10.79 8.31
C CYS A 23 10.21 -11.75 8.36
N GLY A 24 11.38 -11.32 7.88
CA GLY A 24 12.64 -12.07 8.03
C GLY A 24 12.85 -13.27 7.09
N GLY A 25 11.98 -13.49 6.09
CA GLY A 25 12.18 -14.50 5.05
C GLY A 25 13.09 -14.01 3.91
N GLU A 26 13.80 -14.93 3.25
CA GLU A 26 14.51 -14.61 2.02
C GLU A 26 13.53 -14.09 0.96
N ARG A 27 13.96 -13.07 0.23
CA ARG A 27 13.17 -12.47 -0.84
C ARG A 27 12.88 -13.53 -1.91
N PRO A 28 11.61 -13.81 -2.26
CA PRO A 28 11.31 -14.80 -3.29
C PRO A 28 11.96 -14.42 -4.62
N GLU A 29 12.35 -15.39 -5.40
CA GLU A 29 13.04 -15.20 -6.69
C GLU A 29 12.21 -14.35 -7.68
N TRP A 30 10.87 -14.39 -7.57
CA TRP A 30 9.95 -13.55 -8.37
C TRP A 30 9.91 -12.09 -7.92
N ALA A 31 10.42 -11.76 -6.74
CA ALA A 31 10.44 -10.40 -6.19
C ALA A 31 11.68 -9.58 -6.64
N ASN A 32 12.28 -9.92 -7.76
CA ASN A 32 13.40 -9.18 -8.34
C ASN A 32 12.97 -7.79 -8.80
N GLU A 33 13.78 -6.79 -8.47
CA GLU A 33 13.56 -5.37 -8.76
C GLU A 33 13.32 -5.08 -10.25
N ASP A 34 13.87 -5.89 -11.13
CA ASP A 34 13.82 -5.69 -12.57
C ASP A 34 12.55 -6.25 -13.25
N SER A 35 11.78 -7.12 -12.60
CA SER A 35 10.66 -7.82 -13.23
C SER A 35 9.29 -7.16 -13.03
N LEU A 36 9.09 -6.40 -11.94
CA LEU A 36 7.79 -5.83 -11.58
C LEU A 36 7.79 -4.29 -11.68
N ARG A 37 7.90 -3.76 -12.89
CA ARG A 37 7.99 -2.31 -13.14
C ARG A 37 6.65 -1.58 -13.25
N SER A 38 5.53 -2.30 -13.17
CA SER A 38 4.20 -1.71 -13.27
C SER A 38 3.16 -2.57 -12.56
N THR A 39 2.05 -1.95 -12.18
CA THR A 39 0.89 -2.66 -11.62
C THR A 39 0.36 -3.73 -12.57
N LYS A 40 0.47 -3.50 -13.89
CA LYS A 40 0.12 -4.50 -14.90
C LYS A 40 1.04 -5.72 -14.85
N ALA A 41 2.36 -5.51 -14.79
CA ALA A 41 3.33 -6.60 -14.69
C ALA A 41 3.11 -7.43 -13.42
N LEU A 42 2.79 -6.78 -12.29
CA LEU A 42 2.44 -7.44 -11.04
C LEU A 42 1.17 -8.27 -11.19
N ALA A 43 0.10 -7.72 -11.77
CA ALA A 43 -1.14 -8.44 -12.02
C ALA A 43 -0.94 -9.66 -12.94
N ASP A 44 -0.14 -9.51 -14.01
CA ASP A 44 0.19 -10.61 -14.91
C ASP A 44 0.99 -11.72 -14.19
N SER A 45 1.90 -11.36 -13.30
CA SER A 45 2.65 -12.31 -12.45
C SER A 45 1.75 -13.04 -11.47
N LEU A 46 0.78 -12.35 -10.86
CA LEU A 46 -0.21 -12.98 -9.97
C LEU A 46 -1.09 -13.98 -10.72
N LYS A 47 -1.53 -13.65 -11.93
CA LYS A 47 -2.28 -14.58 -12.80
C LYS A 47 -1.43 -15.81 -13.14
N ALA A 48 -0.17 -15.60 -13.51
CA ALA A 48 0.75 -16.70 -13.82
C ALA A 48 1.01 -17.60 -12.60
N ALA A 49 0.95 -17.04 -11.39
CA ALA A 49 1.05 -17.76 -10.13
C ALA A 49 -0.26 -18.49 -9.73
N GLY A 50 -1.34 -18.38 -10.52
CA GLY A 50 -2.61 -19.07 -10.30
C GLY A 50 -3.63 -18.29 -9.46
N VAL A 51 -3.47 -16.98 -9.30
CA VAL A 51 -4.50 -16.14 -8.68
C VAL A 51 -5.62 -15.93 -9.69
N GLU A 52 -6.80 -16.50 -9.42
CA GLU A 52 -7.97 -16.43 -10.30
C GLU A 52 -8.99 -15.40 -9.80
N SER A 53 -9.25 -15.38 -8.50
CA SER A 53 -10.16 -14.44 -7.84
C SER A 53 -9.62 -14.06 -6.47
N SER A 54 -9.85 -12.83 -6.04
CA SER A 54 -9.37 -12.30 -4.77
C SER A 54 -10.37 -11.30 -4.20
N ASN A 55 -10.79 -11.50 -2.96
CA ASN A 55 -11.53 -10.50 -2.20
C ASN A 55 -10.56 -9.80 -1.24
N LEU A 56 -10.47 -8.48 -1.35
CA LEU A 56 -9.63 -7.65 -0.50
C LEU A 56 -10.46 -7.06 0.64
N ILE A 57 -9.94 -7.19 1.86
CA ILE A 57 -10.45 -6.47 3.03
C ILE A 57 -9.31 -5.58 3.55
N CYS A 58 -9.58 -4.30 3.72
CA CYS A 58 -8.61 -3.34 4.22
C CYS A 58 -8.89 -2.99 5.69
N ALA A 59 -7.85 -3.05 6.52
CA ALA A 59 -7.87 -2.52 7.88
C ALA A 59 -6.94 -1.29 7.94
N ILE A 60 -7.51 -0.15 8.30
CA ILE A 60 -6.80 1.14 8.30
C ILE A 60 -6.46 1.53 9.73
N ASP A 61 -5.19 1.75 9.97
CA ASP A 61 -4.63 2.14 11.26
C ASP A 61 -4.88 3.63 11.54
N PHE A 62 -5.72 3.92 12.53
CA PHE A 62 -5.98 5.27 13.04
C PHE A 62 -5.29 5.54 14.39
N THR A 63 -4.29 4.75 14.78
CA THR A 63 -3.55 4.99 16.02
C THR A 63 -2.87 6.37 16.03
N ALA A 64 -2.67 6.91 17.22
CA ALA A 64 -2.15 8.27 17.40
C ALA A 64 -0.75 8.48 16.78
N SER A 65 0.04 7.43 16.64
CA SER A 65 1.37 7.48 15.99
C SER A 65 1.31 7.99 14.53
N ASN A 66 0.19 7.83 13.84
CA ASN A 66 -0.01 8.38 12.49
C ASN A 66 0.10 9.92 12.43
N LYS A 67 -0.09 10.61 13.56
CA LYS A 67 0.07 12.07 13.65
C LYS A 67 1.52 12.52 13.52
N THR A 68 2.46 11.66 13.93
CA THR A 68 3.90 11.96 13.97
C THR A 68 4.72 11.13 12.98
N ALA A 69 4.20 10.01 12.49
CA ALA A 69 4.88 9.14 11.55
C ALA A 69 5.24 9.83 10.22
N GLY A 70 4.49 10.86 9.83
CA GLY A 70 4.75 11.66 8.63
C GLY A 70 5.78 12.78 8.82
N ALA A 71 6.44 12.88 9.99
CA ALA A 71 7.33 14.00 10.31
C ALA A 71 8.44 14.20 9.28
N GLU A 72 9.07 13.12 8.82
CA GLU A 72 10.13 13.17 7.82
C GLU A 72 9.64 12.87 6.39
N SER A 73 8.75 11.89 6.26
CA SER A 73 8.33 11.36 4.96
C SER A 73 7.17 12.11 4.31
N PHE A 74 6.36 12.82 5.10
CA PHE A 74 5.15 13.52 4.64
C PHE A 74 5.09 14.97 5.11
N GLY A 75 6.23 15.65 5.16
CA GLY A 75 6.35 17.09 5.45
C GLY A 75 5.82 17.52 6.82
N GLY A 76 5.87 16.66 7.82
CA GLY A 76 5.36 16.93 9.16
C GLY A 76 3.84 16.79 9.30
N LEU A 77 3.15 16.39 8.25
CA LEU A 77 1.70 16.20 8.26
C LEU A 77 1.32 14.83 8.85
N SER A 78 0.11 14.73 9.38
CA SER A 78 -0.46 13.42 9.74
C SER A 78 -0.59 12.54 8.49
N MET A 79 -0.34 11.25 8.65
CA MET A 79 -0.50 10.25 7.57
C MET A 79 -1.94 10.17 7.04
N HIS A 80 -2.93 10.70 7.79
CA HIS A 80 -4.35 10.77 7.41
C HIS A 80 -4.79 12.17 6.97
N THR A 81 -3.89 13.09 6.68
CA THR A 81 -4.24 14.44 6.21
C THR A 81 -5.01 14.35 4.89
N LEU A 82 -6.22 14.89 4.87
CA LEU A 82 -7.06 14.96 3.68
C LEU A 82 -6.77 16.22 2.85
N GLY A 83 -7.04 16.15 1.55
CA GLY A 83 -6.91 17.29 0.64
C GLY A 83 -5.47 17.64 0.26
N HIS A 84 -4.51 16.81 0.57
CA HIS A 84 -3.13 16.99 0.10
C HIS A 84 -3.06 16.78 -1.43
N PRO A 85 -2.33 17.61 -2.19
CA PRO A 85 -2.30 17.55 -3.67
C PRO A 85 -1.84 16.23 -4.29
N GLY A 86 -1.23 15.36 -3.58
CA GLY A 86 -0.83 14.01 -4.05
C GLY A 86 -1.59 12.89 -3.35
N GLY A 87 -2.60 13.22 -2.55
CA GLY A 87 -3.20 12.29 -1.61
C GLY A 87 -2.30 12.06 -0.39
N ASN A 88 -2.81 11.40 0.61
CA ASN A 88 -2.03 10.97 1.76
C ASN A 88 -1.44 9.56 1.52
N PRO A 89 -0.50 9.09 2.36
CA PRO A 89 0.11 7.77 2.19
C PRO A 89 -0.90 6.61 2.15
N TYR A 90 -1.98 6.67 2.92
CA TYR A 90 -3.03 5.65 2.91
C TYR A 90 -3.82 5.66 1.59
N GLU A 91 -4.21 6.84 1.09
CA GLU A 91 -4.87 7.00 -0.21
C GLU A 91 -4.00 6.45 -1.35
N SER A 92 -2.71 6.74 -1.30
CA SER A 92 -1.73 6.26 -2.29
C SER A 92 -1.60 4.73 -2.25
N ALA A 93 -1.44 4.14 -1.08
CA ALA A 93 -1.34 2.70 -0.90
C ALA A 93 -2.62 1.99 -1.37
N LEU A 94 -3.79 2.46 -0.95
CA LEU A 94 -5.08 1.90 -1.36
C LEU A 94 -5.31 2.00 -2.87
N SER A 95 -4.90 3.10 -3.49
CA SER A 95 -4.99 3.28 -4.94
C SER A 95 -4.12 2.27 -5.70
N ILE A 96 -2.89 2.03 -5.24
CA ILE A 96 -1.97 1.05 -5.85
C ILE A 96 -2.54 -0.37 -5.70
N ILE A 97 -2.94 -0.75 -4.49
CA ILE A 97 -3.49 -2.08 -4.20
C ILE A 97 -4.77 -2.32 -5.00
N GLY A 98 -5.70 -1.37 -4.99
CA GLY A 98 -6.95 -1.47 -5.72
C GLY A 98 -6.74 -1.63 -7.24
N LYS A 99 -5.84 -0.84 -7.82
CA LYS A 99 -5.49 -0.97 -9.25
C LYS A 99 -4.83 -2.30 -9.59
N THR A 100 -3.98 -2.81 -8.69
CA THR A 100 -3.28 -4.08 -8.90
C THR A 100 -4.23 -5.26 -8.83
N LEU A 101 -5.17 -5.25 -7.90
CA LEU A 101 -6.10 -6.35 -7.66
C LEU A 101 -7.40 -6.25 -8.44
N SER A 102 -7.72 -5.10 -9.03
CA SER A 102 -8.92 -4.90 -9.85
C SER A 102 -9.18 -6.02 -10.89
N PRO A 103 -8.18 -6.60 -11.57
CA PRO A 103 -8.42 -7.70 -12.51
C PRO A 103 -8.87 -9.02 -11.86
N PHE A 104 -8.79 -9.12 -10.53
CA PHE A 104 -9.12 -10.32 -9.75
C PHE A 104 -10.36 -10.11 -8.87
N ASP A 105 -10.90 -8.90 -8.84
CA ASP A 105 -12.01 -8.49 -7.99
C ASP A 105 -13.30 -8.57 -8.79
N ASP A 106 -14.16 -9.51 -8.41
CA ASP A 106 -15.39 -9.84 -9.16
C ASP A 106 -16.48 -8.81 -8.93
N ASP A 107 -16.52 -8.15 -7.77
CA ASP A 107 -17.61 -7.24 -7.38
C ASP A 107 -17.18 -5.75 -7.31
N ASN A 108 -15.89 -5.47 -7.44
CA ASN A 108 -15.28 -4.14 -7.30
C ASN A 108 -15.60 -3.46 -5.95
N LEU A 109 -15.78 -4.26 -4.90
CA LEU A 109 -16.05 -3.79 -3.55
C LEU A 109 -14.92 -4.17 -2.61
N ILE A 110 -14.31 -3.16 -2.00
CA ILE A 110 -13.26 -3.36 -1.01
C ILE A 110 -13.79 -2.92 0.35
N PRO A 111 -14.26 -3.86 1.20
CA PRO A 111 -14.62 -3.53 2.58
C PRO A 111 -13.42 -2.94 3.31
N ALA A 112 -13.62 -1.78 3.96
CA ALA A 112 -12.60 -1.11 4.72
C ALA A 112 -13.06 -0.88 6.16
N PHE A 113 -12.17 -1.17 7.10
CA PHE A 113 -12.40 -1.00 8.53
C PHE A 113 -11.30 -0.15 9.13
N GLY A 114 -11.64 0.71 10.09
CA GLY A 114 -10.66 1.46 10.88
C GLY A 114 -10.43 0.80 12.23
N PHE A 115 -9.24 0.99 12.79
CA PHE A 115 -8.91 0.59 14.16
C PHE A 115 -7.96 1.59 14.83
N GLY A 116 -7.90 1.55 16.17
CA GLY A 116 -6.93 2.33 16.93
C GLY A 116 -7.29 3.81 17.12
N ASP A 117 -8.52 4.22 16.85
CA ASP A 117 -9.03 5.54 17.17
C ASP A 117 -9.47 5.65 18.65
N GLN A 118 -9.85 6.86 19.07
CA GLN A 118 -10.30 7.09 20.45
C GLN A 118 -11.55 6.31 20.84
N THR A 119 -12.38 5.93 19.88
CA THR A 119 -13.62 5.19 20.14
C THR A 119 -13.35 3.71 20.39
N CYS A 120 -12.28 3.16 19.79
CA CYS A 120 -11.87 1.77 19.99
C CYS A 120 -11.16 1.53 21.33
N LEU A 121 -10.67 2.59 22.01
CA LEU A 121 -9.98 2.48 23.30
C LEU A 121 -10.94 2.42 24.50
N THR A 122 -12.23 2.57 24.32
CA THR A 122 -13.22 2.65 25.40
C THR A 122 -13.91 1.32 25.74
N HIS A 123 -13.47 0.22 25.14
CA HIS A 123 -13.99 -1.11 25.43
C HIS A 123 -12.93 -1.98 26.11
N THR A 124 -12.58 -1.61 27.35
CA THR A 124 -11.95 -2.52 28.32
C THR A 124 -12.82 -2.63 29.56
#